data_958e22ccd0da70b54c7a8610a8d27a23
#
_entry.id   958e22ccd0da70b54c7a8610a8d27a23
#
_cell.length_a   1.000
_cell.length_b   1.000
_cell.length_c   1.000
_cell.angle_alpha   90.00
_cell.angle_beta   90.00
_cell.angle_gamma   90.00
#
_symmetry.space_group_name_H-M   'P 1'
#
loop_
_entity.id
_entity.type
_entity.pdbx_description
1 polymer ?
#
loop_
_entity_poly.entity_id
_entity_poly.type
_entity_poly.pdbx_seq_one_letter_code
_entity_poly.pdbx_strand_id
1 'polypeptide(L)'
;MANPLKQITNLRTYIVSAIIFIIGGILLVVAEKVNFSDGYLWVKSLSSNFGALMIASVSMAMLWELFSKRSFLEELLAKTGFADDIINAGLTGVSLNPVKGPDFSKIIASSVRLDIFVCYANTWRASFEEDLKNLASKRNCRIRLIVPDAENPAIMSDLAKRFNADNAEVMKGRIQQAIVEYKSLFTSVSNPTLDFSVWIHDETPVSSFYRFDRCAVITLYKHAKGRGNAPTIVAERGGALYSYIESEIDSMVKGIGNYPKLARRIHPLEEATPPQSPD
;
A
#
# COMPACT_ATOMS: atom_id res chain seq x y z
N MET A 1 -9.67 -7.52 -5.60
CA MET A 1 -8.41 -7.17 -6.29
C MET A 1 -8.64 -5.90 -7.09
N ALA A 2 -8.01 -4.79 -6.72
CA ALA A 2 -7.99 -3.61 -7.58
C ALA A 2 -6.93 -3.86 -8.65
N ASN A 3 -7.35 -4.13 -9.89
CA ASN A 3 -6.44 -4.33 -11.02
C ASN A 3 -5.63 -3.04 -11.24
N PRO A 4 -4.30 -3.03 -11.05
CA PRO A 4 -3.48 -1.84 -11.23
C PRO A 4 -3.53 -1.29 -12.67
N LEU A 5 -4.01 -2.09 -13.62
CA LEU A 5 -4.21 -1.69 -15.02
C LEU A 5 -5.55 -0.97 -15.26
N LYS A 6 -6.38 -0.72 -14.23
CA LYS A 6 -7.74 -0.20 -14.39
C LYS A 6 -7.83 1.28 -14.78
N GLN A 7 -6.72 2.02 -14.87
CA GLN A 7 -6.69 3.45 -15.20
C GLN A 7 -5.95 3.81 -16.50
N ILE A 8 -5.86 2.91 -17.47
CA ILE A 8 -5.16 3.21 -18.73
C ILE A 8 -6.06 3.99 -19.71
N THR A 9 -7.38 4.03 -19.47
CA THR A 9 -8.31 4.72 -20.36
C THR A 9 -8.53 6.16 -19.91
N ASN A 10 -8.02 7.11 -20.69
CA ASN A 10 -8.10 8.53 -20.35
C ASN A 10 -9.51 9.06 -20.74
N LEU A 11 -10.28 9.57 -19.78
CA LEU A 11 -11.59 10.19 -20.01
C LEU A 11 -11.57 11.22 -21.15
N ARG A 12 -10.45 11.93 -21.33
CA ARG A 12 -10.24 12.88 -22.42
C ARG A 12 -10.35 12.21 -23.81
N THR A 13 -9.84 10.98 -23.97
CA THR A 13 -9.92 10.25 -25.23
C THR A 13 -11.38 9.97 -25.61
N TYR A 14 -12.21 9.55 -24.66
CA TYR A 14 -13.63 9.32 -24.91
C TYR A 14 -14.38 10.61 -25.28
N ILE A 15 -14.11 11.71 -24.56
CA ILE A 15 -14.74 13.00 -24.84
C ILE A 15 -14.37 13.49 -26.25
N VAL A 16 -13.07 13.47 -26.59
CA VAL A 16 -12.59 13.89 -27.91
C VAL A 16 -13.18 13.00 -29.01
N SER A 17 -13.20 11.68 -28.82
CA SER A 17 -13.78 10.73 -29.75
C SER A 17 -15.27 10.99 -29.97
N ALA A 18 -16.04 11.24 -28.92
CA ALA A 18 -17.46 11.55 -29.01
C ALA A 18 -17.71 12.85 -29.77
N ILE A 19 -16.91 13.90 -29.54
CA ILE A 19 -17.02 15.17 -30.27
C ILE A 19 -16.76 14.96 -31.77
N ILE A 20 -15.68 14.26 -32.13
CA ILE A 20 -15.33 13.99 -33.53
C ILE A 20 -16.42 13.14 -34.20
N PHE A 21 -16.97 12.13 -33.49
CA PHE A 21 -18.05 11.29 -33.99
C PHE A 21 -19.31 12.09 -34.27
N ILE A 22 -19.68 13.01 -33.37
CA ILE A 22 -20.85 13.90 -33.56
C ILE A 22 -20.64 14.84 -34.75
N ILE A 23 -19.44 15.45 -34.87
CA ILE A 23 -19.12 16.33 -35.99
C ILE A 23 -19.20 15.55 -37.32
N GLY A 24 -18.62 14.35 -37.37
CA GLY A 24 -18.68 13.47 -38.53
C GLY A 24 -20.13 13.12 -38.93
N GLY A 25 -20.97 12.82 -37.94
CA GLY A 25 -22.38 12.54 -38.13
C GLY A 25 -23.16 13.77 -38.70
N ILE A 26 -22.89 14.95 -38.14
CA ILE A 26 -23.50 16.21 -38.67
C ILE A 26 -23.09 16.44 -40.11
N LEU A 27 -21.83 16.26 -40.48
CA LEU A 27 -21.36 16.43 -41.86
C LEU A 27 -22.06 15.47 -42.83
N LEU A 28 -22.28 14.21 -42.43
CA LEU A 28 -23.02 13.24 -43.23
C LEU A 28 -24.49 13.65 -43.42
N VAL A 29 -25.14 14.06 -42.32
CA VAL A 29 -26.55 14.52 -42.38
C VAL A 29 -26.68 15.76 -43.25
N VAL A 30 -25.77 16.72 -43.16
CA VAL A 30 -25.74 17.93 -43.99
C VAL A 30 -25.54 17.55 -45.46
N ALA A 31 -24.62 16.67 -45.77
CA ALA A 31 -24.35 16.18 -47.11
C ALA A 31 -25.58 15.50 -47.73
N GLU A 32 -26.40 14.81 -46.92
CA GLU A 32 -27.61 14.10 -47.41
C GLU A 32 -28.84 15.00 -47.51
N LYS A 33 -29.06 15.86 -46.50
CA LYS A 33 -30.29 16.65 -46.35
C LYS A 33 -30.29 18.00 -47.09
N VAL A 34 -29.11 18.58 -47.31
CA VAL A 34 -28.99 19.90 -47.95
C VAL A 34 -28.95 19.75 -49.46
N ASN A 35 -29.89 20.43 -50.16
CA ASN A 35 -29.89 20.52 -51.61
C ASN A 35 -28.82 21.53 -52.06
N PHE A 36 -27.67 21.03 -52.51
CA PHE A 36 -26.60 21.85 -53.07
C PHE A 36 -26.94 22.18 -54.54
N SER A 37 -26.79 23.45 -54.93
CA SER A 37 -26.89 23.83 -56.34
C SER A 37 -25.72 23.25 -57.15
N ASP A 38 -25.87 23.10 -58.45
CA ASP A 38 -24.91 22.41 -59.33
C ASP A 38 -23.48 22.91 -59.21
N GLY A 39 -23.25 24.19 -58.88
CA GLY A 39 -21.92 24.76 -58.65
C GLY A 39 -21.26 24.32 -57.34
N TYR A 40 -22.00 23.69 -56.40
CA TYR A 40 -21.52 23.29 -55.07
C TYR A 40 -21.57 21.78 -54.79
N LEU A 41 -21.78 20.94 -55.83
CA LEU A 41 -21.79 19.49 -55.68
C LEU A 41 -20.48 18.91 -55.08
N TRP A 42 -19.38 19.58 -55.35
CA TRP A 42 -18.09 19.20 -54.73
C TRP A 42 -18.10 19.36 -53.19
N VAL A 43 -18.83 20.36 -52.67
CA VAL A 43 -18.98 20.53 -51.19
C VAL A 43 -19.73 19.37 -50.58
N LYS A 44 -20.78 18.88 -51.24
CA LYS A 44 -21.55 17.68 -50.85
C LYS A 44 -20.62 16.48 -50.75
N SER A 45 -19.85 16.22 -51.81
CA SER A 45 -18.91 15.09 -51.84
C SER A 45 -17.83 15.20 -50.77
N LEU A 46 -17.28 16.40 -50.61
CA LEU A 46 -16.27 16.67 -49.60
C LEU A 46 -16.81 16.45 -48.17
N SER A 47 -17.99 16.99 -47.84
CA SER A 47 -18.63 16.82 -46.54
C SER A 47 -18.92 15.37 -46.21
N SER A 48 -19.44 14.60 -47.22
CA SER A 48 -19.71 13.16 -47.04
C SER A 48 -18.42 12.36 -46.79
N ASN A 49 -17.37 12.60 -47.58
CA ASN A 49 -16.12 11.90 -47.44
C ASN A 49 -15.40 12.22 -46.10
N PHE A 50 -15.37 13.50 -45.70
CA PHE A 50 -14.82 13.90 -44.42
C PHE A 50 -15.60 13.34 -43.22
N GLY A 51 -16.95 13.39 -43.30
CA GLY A 51 -17.81 12.83 -42.29
C GLY A 51 -17.59 11.33 -42.10
N ALA A 52 -17.56 10.58 -43.21
CA ALA A 52 -17.28 9.14 -43.18
C ALA A 52 -15.89 8.82 -42.65
N LEU A 53 -14.86 9.59 -43.08
CA LEU A 53 -13.47 9.40 -42.59
C LEU A 53 -13.34 9.68 -41.10
N MET A 54 -13.99 10.72 -40.59
CA MET A 54 -14.00 11.05 -39.17
C MET A 54 -14.61 9.91 -38.33
N ILE A 55 -15.77 9.40 -38.75
CA ILE A 55 -16.44 8.27 -38.08
C ILE A 55 -15.58 7.01 -38.12
N ALA A 56 -15.04 6.66 -39.28
CA ALA A 56 -14.18 5.49 -39.45
C ALA A 56 -12.91 5.58 -38.58
N SER A 57 -12.25 6.75 -38.55
CA SER A 57 -11.06 7.00 -37.77
C SER A 57 -11.34 6.88 -36.28
N VAL A 58 -12.42 7.45 -35.77
CA VAL A 58 -12.83 7.36 -34.37
C VAL A 58 -13.19 5.92 -33.99
N SER A 59 -13.92 5.22 -34.86
CA SER A 59 -14.28 3.82 -34.63
C SER A 59 -13.05 2.94 -34.52
N MET A 60 -12.06 3.13 -35.41
CA MET A 60 -10.79 2.42 -35.37
C MET A 60 -9.99 2.74 -34.07
N ALA A 61 -9.92 4.03 -33.70
CA ALA A 61 -9.24 4.47 -32.48
C ALA A 61 -9.90 3.90 -31.21
N MET A 62 -11.24 3.84 -31.19
CA MET A 62 -12.00 3.24 -30.09
C MET A 62 -11.79 1.73 -29.99
N LEU A 63 -11.81 1.02 -31.13
CA LEU A 63 -11.51 -0.42 -31.15
C LEU A 63 -10.09 -0.69 -30.65
N TRP A 64 -9.12 0.11 -31.06
CA TRP A 64 -7.75 0.00 -30.55
C TRP A 64 -7.67 0.23 -29.05
N GLU A 65 -8.26 1.31 -28.54
CA GLU A 65 -8.22 1.66 -27.12
C GLU A 65 -8.93 0.61 -26.25
N LEU A 66 -10.07 0.07 -26.71
CA LEU A 66 -10.86 -0.89 -25.94
C LEU A 66 -10.32 -2.32 -25.97
N PHE A 67 -9.83 -2.78 -27.11
CA PHE A 67 -9.47 -4.17 -27.31
C PHE A 67 -7.97 -4.40 -27.48
N SER A 68 -7.35 -3.70 -28.43
CA SER A 68 -5.97 -4.01 -28.84
C SER A 68 -4.93 -3.54 -27.85
N LYS A 69 -5.09 -2.35 -27.28
CA LYS A 69 -4.12 -1.77 -26.35
C LYS A 69 -3.97 -2.62 -25.09
N ARG A 70 -5.08 -3.12 -24.57
CA ARG A 70 -5.06 -3.97 -23.36
C ARG A 70 -4.42 -5.33 -23.62
N SER A 71 -4.86 -6.02 -24.69
CA SER A 71 -4.29 -7.32 -25.06
C SER A 71 -2.81 -7.23 -25.40
N PHE A 72 -2.39 -6.17 -26.10
CA PHE A 72 -0.99 -5.93 -26.41
C PHE A 72 -0.14 -5.72 -25.16
N LEU A 73 -0.61 -4.95 -24.17
CA LEU A 73 0.10 -4.75 -22.92
C LEU A 73 0.17 -6.03 -22.08
N GLU A 74 -0.93 -6.79 -22.01
CA GLU A 74 -0.95 -8.08 -21.32
C GLU A 74 0.03 -9.09 -21.97
N GLU A 75 0.05 -9.14 -23.30
CA GLU A 75 1.01 -9.99 -24.03
C GLU A 75 2.47 -9.55 -23.85
N LEU A 76 2.73 -8.25 -23.88
CA LEU A 76 4.06 -7.70 -23.65
C LEU A 76 4.57 -8.04 -22.24
N LEU A 77 3.72 -7.83 -21.23
CA LEU A 77 4.07 -8.16 -19.84
C LEU A 77 4.26 -9.66 -19.62
N ALA A 78 3.41 -10.49 -20.23
CA ALA A 78 3.55 -11.95 -20.15
C ALA A 78 4.85 -12.43 -20.78
N LYS A 79 5.26 -11.88 -21.93
CA LYS A 79 6.53 -12.23 -22.60
C LYS A 79 7.77 -11.82 -21.81
N THR A 80 7.69 -10.83 -20.94
CA THR A 80 8.82 -10.40 -20.10
C THR A 80 8.96 -11.20 -18.81
N GLY A 81 7.99 -12.07 -18.45
CA GLY A 81 7.93 -12.77 -17.15
C GLY A 81 7.71 -11.85 -15.95
N PHE A 82 7.80 -10.53 -16.17
CA PHE A 82 7.75 -9.52 -15.11
C PHE A 82 6.39 -9.45 -14.44
N ALA A 83 5.30 -9.73 -15.17
CA ALA A 83 3.96 -9.74 -14.62
C ALA A 83 3.76 -10.87 -13.60
N ASP A 84 4.29 -12.06 -13.91
CA ASP A 84 4.17 -13.22 -13.02
C ASP A 84 4.95 -13.01 -11.73
N ASP A 85 6.15 -12.44 -11.81
CA ASP A 85 6.94 -12.12 -10.62
C ASP A 85 6.26 -11.10 -9.70
N ILE A 86 5.65 -10.06 -10.27
CA ILE A 86 4.87 -9.06 -9.51
C ILE A 86 3.64 -9.71 -8.86
N ILE A 87 2.92 -10.53 -9.60
CA ILE A 87 1.72 -11.24 -9.11
C ILE A 87 2.09 -12.22 -8.01
N ASN A 88 3.12 -13.03 -8.22
CA ASN A 88 3.61 -14.02 -7.26
C ASN A 88 4.17 -13.36 -5.99
N ALA A 89 4.83 -12.21 -6.11
CA ALA A 89 5.24 -11.40 -4.98
C ALA A 89 4.05 -10.80 -4.22
N GLY A 90 2.86 -10.69 -4.85
CA GLY A 90 1.69 -10.00 -4.32
C GLY A 90 1.87 -8.49 -4.29
N LEU A 91 2.76 -7.94 -5.13
CA LEU A 91 3.09 -6.53 -5.14
C LEU A 91 1.93 -5.69 -5.70
N THR A 92 1.36 -4.80 -4.87
CA THR A 92 0.23 -3.94 -5.26
C THR A 92 0.57 -2.46 -5.30
N GLY A 93 1.69 -2.06 -4.71
CA GLY A 93 2.14 -0.67 -4.73
C GLY A 93 3.57 -0.49 -4.30
N VAL A 94 4.21 0.52 -4.89
CA VAL A 94 5.54 1.00 -4.50
C VAL A 94 5.51 2.52 -4.40
N SER A 95 6.10 3.06 -3.33
CA SER A 95 6.16 4.50 -3.08
C SER A 95 7.49 4.87 -2.45
N LEU A 96 7.89 6.13 -2.57
CA LEU A 96 9.00 6.71 -1.82
C LEU A 96 8.53 7.49 -0.58
N ASN A 97 7.21 7.55 -0.35
CA ASN A 97 6.66 8.20 0.83
C ASN A 97 6.02 7.16 1.76
N PRO A 98 6.62 6.86 2.92
CA PRO A 98 6.16 5.80 3.80
C PRO A 98 4.83 6.09 4.51
N VAL A 99 4.40 7.35 4.59
CA VAL A 99 3.16 7.74 5.27
C VAL A 99 2.03 8.03 4.29
N LYS A 100 2.34 8.75 3.19
CA LYS A 100 1.33 9.19 2.21
C LYS A 100 1.23 8.29 0.98
N GLY A 101 2.19 7.39 0.77
CA GLY A 101 2.20 6.51 -0.40
C GLY A 101 1.11 5.44 -0.34
N PRO A 102 1.05 4.62 0.72
CA PRO A 102 -0.06 3.69 0.94
C PRO A 102 -1.31 4.41 1.45
N ASP A 103 -2.49 3.97 1.03
CA ASP A 103 -3.77 4.43 1.60
C ASP A 103 -4.05 3.73 2.93
N PHE A 104 -3.32 4.14 3.97
CA PHE A 104 -3.43 3.54 5.30
C PHE A 104 -4.84 3.66 5.90
N SER A 105 -5.54 4.78 5.72
CA SER A 105 -6.89 4.95 6.24
C SER A 105 -7.83 3.86 5.71
N LYS A 106 -7.79 3.59 4.40
CA LYS A 106 -8.58 2.54 3.79
C LYS A 106 -8.16 1.14 4.25
N ILE A 107 -6.86 0.90 4.38
CA ILE A 107 -6.31 -0.38 4.84
C ILE A 107 -6.74 -0.65 6.29
N ILE A 108 -6.56 0.32 7.19
CA ILE A 108 -6.94 0.24 8.61
C ILE A 108 -8.46 0.03 8.74
N ALA A 109 -9.26 0.81 8.00
CA ALA A 109 -10.71 0.70 8.03
C ALA A 109 -11.23 -0.69 7.66
N SER A 110 -10.55 -1.42 6.78
CA SER A 110 -10.94 -2.77 6.34
C SER A 110 -10.36 -3.90 7.19
N SER A 111 -9.59 -3.60 8.23
CA SER A 111 -8.85 -4.58 9.03
C SER A 111 -9.45 -4.79 10.43
N VAL A 112 -9.14 -5.93 11.05
CA VAL A 112 -9.36 -6.25 12.47
C VAL A 112 -8.06 -6.75 13.14
N ARG A 113 -6.99 -6.89 12.37
CA ARG A 113 -5.66 -7.28 12.88
C ARG A 113 -4.62 -6.31 12.36
N LEU A 114 -3.70 -5.93 13.25
CA LEU A 114 -2.58 -5.07 12.93
C LEU A 114 -1.35 -5.47 13.73
N ASP A 115 -0.28 -5.82 13.04
CA ASP A 115 1.03 -5.96 13.64
C ASP A 115 1.92 -4.82 13.18
N ILE A 116 2.54 -4.14 14.11
CA ILE A 116 3.38 -2.96 13.91
C ILE A 116 4.79 -3.31 14.36
N PHE A 117 5.72 -3.49 13.43
CA PHE A 117 7.15 -3.63 13.72
C PHE A 117 7.86 -2.37 13.26
N VAL A 118 8.30 -1.55 14.21
CA VAL A 118 8.86 -0.22 13.95
C VAL A 118 9.90 0.17 15.01
N CYS A 119 10.74 1.16 14.70
CA CYS A 119 11.57 1.77 15.72
C CYS A 119 10.75 2.61 16.72
N TYR A 120 9.94 3.55 16.21
CA TYR A 120 9.05 4.40 17.04
C TYR A 120 7.80 4.89 16.31
N ALA A 121 7.87 5.20 15.01
CA ALA A 121 6.75 5.55 14.11
C ALA A 121 5.79 6.65 14.60
N ASN A 122 6.27 7.67 15.32
CA ASN A 122 5.42 8.73 15.90
C ASN A 122 4.62 9.48 14.84
N THR A 123 5.23 9.82 13.68
CA THR A 123 4.53 10.52 12.60
C THR A 123 3.38 9.68 12.04
N TRP A 124 3.62 8.37 11.81
CA TRP A 124 2.58 7.47 11.30
C TRP A 124 1.44 7.34 12.32
N ARG A 125 1.75 7.08 13.58
CA ARG A 125 0.76 6.98 14.65
C ARG A 125 -0.10 8.25 14.74
N ALA A 126 0.53 9.43 14.79
CA ALA A 126 -0.19 10.70 14.86
C ALA A 126 -1.03 10.99 13.62
N SER A 127 -0.58 10.58 12.42
CA SER A 127 -1.33 10.78 11.18
C SER A 127 -2.59 9.90 11.10
N PHE A 128 -2.60 8.75 11.76
CA PHE A 128 -3.69 7.77 11.69
C PHE A 128 -4.31 7.48 13.07
N GLU A 129 -4.19 8.41 14.01
CA GLU A 129 -4.64 8.22 15.39
C GLU A 129 -6.13 7.86 15.48
N GLU A 130 -6.99 8.57 14.76
CA GLU A 130 -8.42 8.31 14.73
C GLU A 130 -8.76 6.99 14.06
N ASP A 131 -8.10 6.67 12.95
CA ASP A 131 -8.26 5.38 12.26
C ASP A 131 -7.85 4.21 13.17
N LEU A 132 -6.79 4.38 13.98
CA LEU A 132 -6.30 3.38 14.93
C LEU A 132 -7.28 3.21 16.11
N LYS A 133 -7.90 4.28 16.63
CA LYS A 133 -8.96 4.19 17.64
C LYS A 133 -10.17 3.46 17.09
N ASN A 134 -10.57 3.77 15.87
CA ASN A 134 -11.67 3.10 15.18
C ASN A 134 -11.36 1.60 14.94
N LEU A 135 -10.12 1.25 14.60
CA LEU A 135 -9.69 -0.14 14.51
C LEU A 135 -9.80 -0.84 15.87
N ALA A 136 -9.25 -0.24 16.92
CA ALA A 136 -9.24 -0.81 18.27
C ALA A 136 -10.62 -1.00 18.85
N SER A 137 -11.62 -0.21 18.43
CA SER A 137 -13.04 -0.36 18.86
C SER A 137 -13.75 -1.54 18.21
N LYS A 138 -13.20 -2.17 17.19
CA LYS A 138 -13.81 -3.32 16.50
C LYS A 138 -13.78 -4.57 17.38
N ARG A 139 -14.83 -5.38 17.27
CA ARG A 139 -14.92 -6.66 17.99
C ARG A 139 -13.80 -7.60 17.59
N ASN A 140 -13.18 -8.27 18.57
CA ASN A 140 -12.08 -9.22 18.38
C ASN A 140 -10.89 -8.62 17.61
N CYS A 141 -10.64 -7.33 17.80
CA CYS A 141 -9.47 -6.66 17.23
C CYS A 141 -8.19 -7.15 17.93
N ARG A 142 -7.15 -7.43 17.14
CA ARG A 142 -5.81 -7.75 17.65
C ARG A 142 -4.79 -6.76 17.13
N ILE A 143 -4.05 -6.14 18.05
CA ILE A 143 -2.97 -5.19 17.74
C ILE A 143 -1.71 -5.62 18.49
N ARG A 144 -0.61 -5.82 17.75
CA ARG A 144 0.71 -6.09 18.32
C ARG A 144 1.67 -4.98 17.92
N LEU A 145 2.32 -4.37 18.90
CA LEU A 145 3.42 -3.43 18.71
C LEU A 145 4.73 -4.13 19.03
N ILE A 146 5.66 -4.15 18.11
CA ILE A 146 7.01 -4.72 18.28
C ILE A 146 8.01 -3.60 18.04
N VAL A 147 8.84 -3.31 19.03
CA VAL A 147 9.85 -2.26 19.00
C VAL A 147 11.21 -2.78 19.45
N PRO A 148 12.33 -2.16 19.04
CA PRO A 148 13.64 -2.57 19.51
C PRO A 148 13.82 -2.33 21.01
N ASP A 149 14.73 -3.10 21.65
CA ASP A 149 15.04 -2.93 23.06
C ASP A 149 15.78 -1.61 23.29
N ALA A 150 15.07 -0.67 23.94
CA ALA A 150 15.59 0.64 24.27
C ALA A 150 16.71 0.58 25.33
N GLU A 151 16.85 -0.53 26.05
CA GLU A 151 17.91 -0.72 27.04
C GLU A 151 19.19 -1.30 26.42
N ASN A 152 19.17 -1.77 25.18
CA ASN A 152 20.37 -2.27 24.50
C ASN A 152 21.17 -1.09 23.89
N PRO A 153 22.36 -0.76 24.44
CA PRO A 153 23.11 0.40 23.99
C PRO A 153 23.66 0.27 22.56
N ALA A 154 23.92 -0.95 22.08
CA ALA A 154 24.41 -1.18 20.73
C ALA A 154 23.33 -0.85 19.70
N ILE A 155 22.11 -1.33 19.94
CA ILE A 155 20.94 -1.01 19.08
C ILE A 155 20.67 0.49 19.10
N MET A 156 20.65 1.12 20.28
CA MET A 156 20.40 2.56 20.40
C MET A 156 21.45 3.40 19.68
N SER A 157 22.73 3.02 19.76
CA SER A 157 23.80 3.71 19.05
C SER A 157 23.66 3.61 17.52
N ASP A 158 23.32 2.42 17.00
CA ASP A 158 23.12 2.25 15.54
C ASP A 158 21.88 3.00 15.03
N LEU A 159 20.77 2.89 15.74
CA LEU A 159 19.55 3.60 15.39
C LEU A 159 19.69 5.12 15.49
N ALA A 160 20.44 5.63 16.47
CA ALA A 160 20.70 7.06 16.57
C ALA A 160 21.39 7.61 15.30
N LYS A 161 22.37 6.86 14.77
CA LYS A 161 23.05 7.23 13.50
C LYS A 161 22.09 7.25 12.33
N ARG A 162 21.23 6.22 12.19
CA ARG A 162 20.29 6.08 11.06
C ARG A 162 19.18 7.12 11.11
N PHE A 163 18.62 7.38 12.29
CA PHE A 163 17.48 8.27 12.47
C PHE A 163 17.83 9.71 12.82
N ASN A 164 19.11 10.08 12.64
CA ASN A 164 19.61 11.41 12.93
C ASN A 164 19.20 11.89 14.33
N ALA A 165 19.41 11.04 15.32
CA ALA A 165 19.35 11.43 16.72
C ALA A 165 20.73 11.89 17.20
N ASP A 166 20.77 12.82 18.14
CA ASP A 166 22.03 13.39 18.63
C ASP A 166 22.90 12.33 19.35
N ASN A 167 22.24 11.41 20.04
CA ASN A 167 22.91 10.32 20.73
C ASN A 167 21.94 9.14 21.02
N ALA A 168 22.46 8.08 21.60
CA ALA A 168 21.70 6.88 21.97
C ALA A 168 20.58 7.17 22.98
N GLU A 169 20.79 8.06 23.94
CA GLU A 169 19.78 8.43 24.94
C GLU A 169 18.57 9.12 24.33
N VAL A 170 18.77 10.01 23.35
CA VAL A 170 17.68 10.63 22.60
C VAL A 170 16.88 9.57 21.83
N MET A 171 17.57 8.57 21.25
CA MET A 171 16.90 7.48 20.56
C MET A 171 16.09 6.59 21.52
N LYS A 172 16.69 6.23 22.66
CA LYS A 172 16.02 5.52 23.77
C LYS A 172 14.73 6.25 24.18
N GLY A 173 14.83 7.55 24.46
CA GLY A 173 13.68 8.36 24.85
C GLY A 173 12.56 8.33 23.80
N ARG A 174 12.88 8.40 22.48
CA ARG A 174 11.89 8.31 21.40
C ARG A 174 11.15 6.98 21.38
N ILE A 175 11.84 5.88 21.62
CA ILE A 175 11.23 4.52 21.64
C ILE A 175 10.35 4.36 22.88
N GLN A 176 10.86 4.74 24.06
CA GLN A 176 10.10 4.69 25.31
C GLN A 176 8.82 5.55 25.23
N GLN A 177 8.94 6.77 24.70
CA GLN A 177 7.79 7.64 24.47
C GLN A 177 6.79 7.00 23.51
N ALA A 178 7.25 6.39 22.41
CA ALA A 178 6.36 5.71 21.47
C ALA A 178 5.57 4.58 22.14
N ILE A 179 6.22 3.75 22.99
CA ILE A 179 5.54 2.71 23.77
C ILE A 179 4.43 3.30 24.64
N VAL A 180 4.74 4.38 25.37
CA VAL A 180 3.76 5.06 26.25
C VAL A 180 2.58 5.58 25.46
N GLU A 181 2.84 6.26 24.33
CA GLU A 181 1.81 6.85 23.48
C GLU A 181 0.93 5.80 22.79
N TYR A 182 1.49 4.69 22.30
CA TYR A 182 0.70 3.57 21.77
C TYR A 182 -0.14 2.89 22.86
N LYS A 183 0.42 2.69 24.06
CA LYS A 183 -0.34 2.16 25.20
C LYS A 183 -1.51 3.10 25.54
N SER A 184 -1.25 4.38 25.71
CA SER A 184 -2.29 5.37 26.00
C SER A 184 -3.39 5.39 24.95
N LEU A 185 -3.01 5.35 23.65
CA LEU A 185 -3.94 5.33 22.54
C LEU A 185 -4.91 4.14 22.61
N PHE A 186 -4.40 2.93 22.80
CA PHE A 186 -5.24 1.73 22.74
C PHE A 186 -5.95 1.44 24.07
N THR A 187 -5.37 1.82 25.22
CA THR A 187 -6.08 1.70 26.51
C THR A 187 -7.17 2.74 26.71
N SER A 188 -7.14 3.85 25.97
CA SER A 188 -8.23 4.84 25.97
C SER A 188 -9.53 4.34 25.31
N VAL A 189 -9.43 3.24 24.51
CA VAL A 189 -10.60 2.66 23.84
C VAL A 189 -11.26 1.63 24.75
N SER A 190 -12.53 1.87 25.08
CA SER A 190 -13.32 0.93 25.91
C SER A 190 -13.79 -0.27 25.07
N ASN A 191 -12.90 -1.24 24.87
CA ASN A 191 -13.22 -2.47 24.13
C ASN A 191 -12.66 -3.70 24.88
N PRO A 192 -13.49 -4.47 25.58
CA PRO A 192 -13.04 -5.64 26.35
C PRO A 192 -12.56 -6.80 25.48
N THR A 193 -12.83 -6.77 24.17
CA THR A 193 -12.37 -7.79 23.21
C THR A 193 -11.12 -7.40 22.45
N LEU A 194 -10.50 -6.26 22.79
CA LEU A 194 -9.24 -5.82 22.20
C LEU A 194 -8.07 -6.63 22.77
N ASP A 195 -7.37 -7.38 21.90
CA ASP A 195 -6.10 -8.01 22.22
C ASP A 195 -4.96 -7.07 21.82
N PHE A 196 -4.54 -6.19 22.74
CA PHE A 196 -3.39 -5.30 22.54
C PHE A 196 -2.17 -5.82 23.30
N SER A 197 -1.04 -5.94 22.60
CA SER A 197 0.21 -6.38 23.22
C SER A 197 1.42 -5.60 22.71
N VAL A 198 2.42 -5.42 23.59
CA VAL A 198 3.70 -4.78 23.26
C VAL A 198 4.83 -5.76 23.48
N TRP A 199 5.70 -5.83 22.49
CA TRP A 199 6.85 -6.74 22.43
C TRP A 199 8.14 -5.95 22.21
N ILE A 200 9.22 -6.39 22.84
CA ILE A 200 10.56 -5.83 22.68
C ILE A 200 11.44 -6.85 21.95
N HIS A 201 12.07 -6.38 20.88
CA HIS A 201 12.95 -7.16 20.01
C HIS A 201 14.41 -6.76 20.22
N ASP A 202 15.30 -7.74 20.43
CA ASP A 202 16.71 -7.50 20.78
C ASP A 202 17.65 -7.56 19.56
N GLU A 203 17.20 -7.00 18.43
CA GLU A 203 17.98 -6.86 17.21
C GLU A 203 17.78 -5.49 16.60
N THR A 204 18.77 -4.98 15.83
CA THR A 204 18.62 -3.70 15.15
C THR A 204 17.71 -3.83 13.92
N PRO A 205 16.53 -3.20 13.90
CA PRO A 205 15.65 -3.29 12.75
C PRO A 205 16.23 -2.57 11.52
N VAL A 206 16.13 -3.22 10.37
CA VAL A 206 16.55 -2.67 9.07
C VAL A 206 15.38 -2.18 8.22
N SER A 207 14.18 -2.45 8.66
CA SER A 207 12.92 -2.09 8.01
C SER A 207 11.82 -1.91 9.05
N SER A 208 10.70 -1.33 8.64
CA SER A 208 9.44 -1.39 9.38
C SER A 208 8.42 -2.21 8.62
N PHE A 209 7.58 -2.90 9.37
CA PHE A 209 6.45 -3.67 8.84
C PHE A 209 5.15 -3.21 9.48
N TYR A 210 4.12 -3.11 8.65
CA TYR A 210 2.74 -2.98 9.09
C TYR A 210 1.95 -4.10 8.43
N ARG A 211 1.62 -5.15 9.18
CA ARG A 211 0.86 -6.28 8.67
C ARG A 211 -0.60 -6.16 9.07
N PHE A 212 -1.47 -6.14 8.10
CA PHE A 212 -2.92 -6.14 8.23
C PHE A 212 -3.51 -7.49 7.78
N ASP A 213 -4.83 -7.67 7.88
CA ASP A 213 -5.50 -8.91 7.47
C ASP A 213 -5.28 -9.27 6.00
N ARG A 214 -5.26 -8.26 5.13
CA ARG A 214 -5.25 -8.43 3.67
C ARG A 214 -3.99 -7.97 2.98
N CYS A 215 -3.20 -7.16 3.62
CA CYS A 215 -1.96 -6.65 3.05
C CYS A 215 -0.91 -6.38 4.12
N ALA A 216 0.31 -6.21 3.67
CA ALA A 216 1.41 -5.74 4.50
C ALA A 216 2.11 -4.58 3.80
N VAL A 217 2.67 -3.67 4.59
CA VAL A 217 3.46 -2.54 4.13
C VAL A 217 4.86 -2.67 4.71
N ILE A 218 5.86 -2.68 3.82
CA ILE A 218 7.29 -2.73 4.19
C ILE A 218 7.89 -1.37 3.88
N THR A 219 8.63 -0.78 4.80
CA THR A 219 9.45 0.39 4.53
C THR A 219 10.90 0.08 4.92
N LEU A 220 11.81 0.25 3.97
CA LEU A 220 13.24 0.03 4.19
C LEU A 220 13.85 1.22 4.92
N TYR A 221 14.71 0.96 5.90
CA TYR A 221 15.44 2.02 6.56
C TYR A 221 16.71 2.37 5.79
N LYS A 222 17.07 3.65 5.79
CA LYS A 222 18.30 4.13 5.16
C LYS A 222 19.51 3.82 6.03
N HIS A 223 20.64 3.49 5.41
CA HIS A 223 21.93 3.46 6.06
C HIS A 223 22.51 4.87 6.27
N ALA A 224 22.25 5.77 5.31
CA ALA A 224 22.66 7.18 5.41
C ALA A 224 21.73 7.96 6.33
N LYS A 225 22.29 8.98 7.01
CA LYS A 225 21.50 9.91 7.84
C LYS A 225 20.37 10.54 7.04
N GLY A 226 19.18 10.61 7.60
CA GLY A 226 18.06 11.35 7.04
C GLY A 226 16.73 10.60 7.08
N ARG A 227 15.66 11.40 7.13
CA ARG A 227 14.26 10.94 7.09
C ARG A 227 13.67 11.22 5.70
N GLY A 228 12.66 10.46 5.32
CA GLY A 228 11.93 10.65 4.06
C GLY A 228 12.50 9.86 2.88
N ASN A 229 11.76 9.80 1.80
CA ASN A 229 12.08 9.08 0.55
C ASN A 229 12.63 7.67 0.78
N ALA A 230 11.94 6.89 1.62
CA ALA A 230 12.27 5.50 1.87
C ALA A 230 11.38 4.61 0.99
N PRO A 231 11.97 3.63 0.27
CA PRO A 231 11.19 2.68 -0.51
C PRO A 231 10.17 1.99 0.38
N THR A 232 8.91 2.13 0.00
CA THR A 232 7.77 1.54 0.71
C THR A 232 7.00 0.68 -0.26
N ILE A 233 6.81 -0.56 0.11
CA ILE A 233 6.20 -1.61 -0.71
C ILE A 233 4.90 -2.03 -0.05
N VAL A 234 3.84 -2.19 -0.83
CA VAL A 234 2.57 -2.75 -0.40
C VAL A 234 2.41 -4.13 -1.04
N ALA A 235 2.26 -5.15 -0.22
CA ALA A 235 2.07 -6.53 -0.64
C ALA A 235 0.70 -7.05 -0.18
N GLU A 236 -0.02 -7.73 -1.06
CA GLU A 236 -1.31 -8.33 -0.77
C GLU A 236 -1.14 -9.75 -0.20
N ARG A 237 -2.06 -10.15 0.65
CA ARG A 237 -2.12 -11.50 1.23
C ARG A 237 -2.25 -12.54 0.13
N GLY A 238 -1.46 -13.60 0.24
CA GLY A 238 -1.34 -14.65 -0.77
C GLY A 238 -0.09 -14.51 -1.65
N GLY A 239 0.56 -13.35 -1.64
CA GLY A 239 1.86 -13.17 -2.29
C GLY A 239 3.04 -13.52 -1.39
N ALA A 240 4.19 -13.80 -2.01
CA ALA A 240 5.41 -14.21 -1.31
C ALA A 240 5.91 -13.16 -0.31
N LEU A 241 5.80 -11.86 -0.64
CA LEU A 241 6.20 -10.77 0.27
C LEU A 241 5.35 -10.69 1.52
N TYR A 242 4.04 -10.90 1.41
CA TYR A 242 3.16 -10.95 2.59
C TYR A 242 3.51 -12.14 3.48
N SER A 243 3.71 -13.32 2.89
CA SER A 243 4.07 -14.54 3.60
C SER A 243 5.42 -14.42 4.31
N TYR A 244 6.40 -13.75 3.68
CA TYR A 244 7.67 -13.41 4.30
C TYR A 244 7.46 -12.57 5.57
N ILE A 245 6.73 -11.45 5.48
CA ILE A 245 6.46 -10.58 6.63
C ILE A 245 5.69 -11.33 7.73
N GLU A 246 4.75 -12.17 7.35
CA GLU A 246 4.00 -12.99 8.30
C GLU A 246 4.91 -13.93 9.07
N SER A 247 5.83 -14.60 8.37
CA SER A 247 6.81 -15.49 9.01
C SER A 247 7.80 -14.74 9.90
N GLU A 248 8.29 -13.56 9.47
CA GLU A 248 9.17 -12.73 10.27
C GLU A 248 8.50 -12.30 11.59
N ILE A 249 7.30 -11.75 11.53
CA ILE A 249 6.55 -11.33 12.73
C ILE A 249 6.25 -12.52 13.63
N ASP A 250 5.85 -13.64 13.05
CA ASP A 250 5.52 -14.84 13.84
C ASP A 250 6.78 -15.45 14.46
N SER A 251 7.95 -15.41 13.80
CA SER A 251 9.22 -15.84 14.38
C SER A 251 9.62 -14.99 15.59
N MET A 252 9.40 -13.68 15.51
CA MET A 252 9.71 -12.77 16.61
C MET A 252 8.88 -13.09 17.86
N VAL A 253 7.59 -13.34 17.71
CA VAL A 253 6.66 -13.47 18.85
C VAL A 253 6.40 -14.90 19.31
N LYS A 254 6.57 -15.90 18.44
CA LYS A 254 6.27 -17.31 18.73
C LYS A 254 7.54 -18.19 18.75
N GLY A 255 8.60 -17.77 18.08
CA GLY A 255 9.74 -18.63 17.71
C GLY A 255 9.41 -19.53 16.50
N ILE A 256 10.42 -20.16 15.94
CA ILE A 256 10.28 -21.11 14.81
C ILE A 256 10.94 -22.45 15.19
N GLY A 257 10.18 -23.54 15.21
CA GLY A 257 10.68 -24.86 15.54
C GLY A 257 11.39 -24.87 16.90
N ASN A 258 12.67 -25.22 16.92
CA ASN A 258 13.49 -25.26 18.15
C ASN A 258 14.16 -23.91 18.48
N TYR A 259 13.96 -22.86 17.67
CA TYR A 259 14.51 -21.54 17.93
C TYR A 259 13.60 -20.75 18.88
N PRO A 260 14.18 -20.11 19.93
CA PRO A 260 13.41 -19.31 20.87
C PRO A 260 12.80 -18.09 20.16
N LYS A 261 11.72 -17.56 20.73
CA LYS A 261 11.15 -16.28 20.30
C LYS A 261 12.20 -15.16 20.43
N LEU A 262 12.30 -14.32 19.41
CA LEU A 262 13.25 -13.20 19.36
C LEU A 262 12.76 -11.95 20.09
N ALA A 263 11.49 -11.89 20.45
CA ALA A 263 10.90 -10.78 21.18
C ALA A 263 10.28 -11.24 22.49
N ARG A 264 10.43 -10.41 23.53
CA ARG A 264 9.77 -10.61 24.83
C ARG A 264 8.55 -9.70 24.96
N ARG A 265 7.47 -10.23 25.54
CA ARG A 265 6.24 -9.47 25.79
C ARG A 265 6.40 -8.61 27.04
N ILE A 266 6.03 -7.32 26.95
CA ILE A 266 6.07 -6.39 28.07
C ILE A 266 4.69 -5.78 28.41
N HIS A 267 3.67 -6.08 27.58
CA HIS A 267 2.31 -5.66 27.85
C HIS A 267 1.29 -6.53 27.09
N PRO A 268 0.24 -7.06 27.76
CA PRO A 268 0.26 -7.28 29.21
C PRO A 268 1.48 -8.13 29.59
N LEU A 269 1.92 -8.04 30.83
CA LEU A 269 3.05 -8.88 31.31
C LEU A 269 2.68 -10.36 31.12
N GLU A 270 3.63 -11.17 30.67
CA GLU A 270 3.48 -12.63 30.74
C GLU A 270 3.44 -12.98 32.24
N GLU A 271 2.38 -13.67 32.69
CA GLU A 271 2.36 -14.27 34.02
C GLU A 271 3.54 -15.24 34.10
N ALA A 272 4.39 -15.06 35.12
CA ALA A 272 5.52 -15.96 35.34
C ALA A 272 4.94 -17.37 35.50
N THR A 273 5.29 -18.26 34.59
CA THR A 273 4.96 -19.69 34.74
C THR A 273 5.59 -20.14 36.03
N PRO A 274 4.82 -20.64 37.02
CA PRO A 274 5.44 -21.11 38.27
C PRO A 274 6.47 -22.19 37.94
N PRO A 275 7.62 -22.19 38.63
CA PRO A 275 8.67 -23.19 38.40
C PRO A 275 8.03 -24.59 38.52
N GLN A 276 8.15 -25.39 37.44
CA GLN A 276 7.78 -26.80 37.52
C GLN A 276 8.59 -27.43 38.65
N SER A 277 7.93 -27.92 39.68
CA SER A 277 8.57 -28.70 40.73
C SER A 277 9.30 -29.88 40.08
N PRO A 278 10.58 -30.08 40.36
CA PRO A 278 11.26 -31.29 39.90
C PRO A 278 10.66 -32.47 40.63
N ASP A 279 10.06 -33.40 39.89
CA ASP A 279 9.70 -34.73 40.34
C ASP A 279 10.97 -35.61 40.50
#